data_84372eccb4cf9b10808b3c2a151f619d
#
_entry.id   84372eccb4cf9b10808b3c2a151f619d
#
_cell.length_a   1.000
_cell.length_b   1.000
_cell.length_c   1.000
_cell.angle_alpha   90.00
_cell.angle_beta   90.00
_cell.angle_gamma   90.00
#
_symmetry.space_group_name_H-M   'P 1'
#
loop_
_entity.id
_entity.type
_entity.pdbx_description
1 polymer ?
#
loop_
_entity_poly.entity_id
_entity_poly.type
_entity_poly.pdbx_seq_one_letter_code
_entity_poly.pdbx_strand_id
1 'polypeptide(L)'
;VPRDADERRAENQPRVGDDHRNGAPVTPEIFADTFGFRGVQFGNYVEGDRRQSDLNESFDALMDLAAVLGVPPRALSLNGRLGLAFGARGKGGKNAPVAHYEPGTVVINLTKGSGPGSLAHEWWHAADNYFARDFGAGGFATDGVKLDGMRDAMQARFKEVRSATQALPLRRRAAALDKRRSKPYWNTPIELSARAFESYVIAKLKDQGAANDYLANVVDEQVWNITEAARAEFFGGESAETYPYPGQAELPAVRTAFDE
;
A
#
# COMPACT_ATOMS: atom_id res chain seq x y z
N VAL A 1 19.82 11.71 -13.03
CA VAL A 1 19.87 10.59 -12.06
C VAL A 1 19.16 9.42 -12.71
N PRO A 2 19.78 8.22 -12.82
CA PRO A 2 19.12 7.03 -13.33
C PRO A 2 17.88 6.74 -12.47
N ARG A 3 16.73 6.46 -13.10
CA ARG A 3 15.53 6.03 -12.39
C ARG A 3 15.78 4.70 -11.70
N ASP A 4 15.27 4.52 -10.47
CA ASP A 4 15.20 3.20 -9.86
C ASP A 4 14.34 2.29 -10.76
N ALA A 5 14.50 0.97 -10.68
CA ALA A 5 13.62 0.03 -11.35
C ALA A 5 12.17 0.27 -10.90
N ASP A 6 11.22 -0.01 -11.78
CA ASP A 6 9.81 0.16 -11.43
C ASP A 6 9.41 -0.90 -10.39
N GLU A 7 8.95 -0.46 -9.23
CA GLU A 7 8.54 -1.33 -8.12
C GLU A 7 7.18 -2.02 -8.35
N ARG A 8 6.50 -1.64 -9.43
CA ARG A 8 5.21 -2.21 -9.83
C ARG A 8 5.29 -2.77 -11.24
N ARG A 9 4.47 -3.78 -11.51
CA ARG A 9 4.28 -4.27 -12.88
C ARG A 9 3.62 -3.17 -13.72
N ALA A 10 3.97 -3.12 -15.01
CA ALA A 10 3.46 -2.09 -15.91
C ALA A 10 1.93 -2.16 -16.10
N GLU A 11 1.36 -3.35 -16.00
CA GLU A 11 -0.06 -3.60 -16.19
C GLU A 11 -0.62 -4.45 -15.05
N ASN A 12 -1.86 -4.14 -14.65
CA ASN A 12 -2.61 -4.97 -13.72
C ASN A 12 -3.19 -6.18 -14.45
N GLN A 13 -3.08 -7.35 -13.85
CA GLN A 13 -3.79 -8.54 -14.30
C GLN A 13 -5.26 -8.48 -13.87
N PRO A 14 -6.17 -9.12 -14.61
CA PRO A 14 -7.56 -9.24 -14.19
C PRO A 14 -7.66 -9.85 -12.78
N ARG A 15 -8.56 -9.30 -11.99
CA ARG A 15 -8.86 -9.82 -10.66
C ARG A 15 -9.36 -11.26 -10.70
N VAL A 16 -8.92 -12.08 -9.75
CA VAL A 16 -9.38 -13.43 -9.49
C VAL A 16 -9.94 -13.50 -8.07
N GLY A 17 -11.13 -14.03 -7.90
CA GLY A 17 -11.80 -14.17 -6.60
C GLY A 17 -13.31 -14.03 -6.71
N ASP A 18 -13.98 -14.00 -5.56
CA ASP A 18 -15.44 -13.92 -5.48
C ASP A 18 -15.99 -12.65 -6.14
N ASP A 19 -17.13 -12.76 -6.80
CA ASP A 19 -17.81 -11.59 -7.37
C ASP A 19 -18.58 -10.83 -6.27
N HIS A 20 -17.95 -9.81 -5.72
CA HIS A 20 -18.53 -8.98 -4.66
C HIS A 20 -19.69 -8.09 -5.13
N ARG A 21 -19.87 -7.94 -6.44
CA ARG A 21 -20.83 -7.04 -7.05
C ARG A 21 -22.00 -7.77 -7.72
N ASN A 22 -21.96 -9.09 -7.80
CA ASN A 22 -22.93 -9.92 -8.55
C ASN A 22 -23.11 -9.43 -10.01
N GLY A 23 -22.01 -9.07 -10.67
CA GLY A 23 -21.98 -8.57 -12.04
C GLY A 23 -22.52 -7.14 -12.22
N ALA A 24 -23.00 -6.48 -11.16
CA ALA A 24 -23.55 -5.13 -11.26
C ALA A 24 -22.49 -4.02 -11.11
N PRO A 25 -22.64 -2.85 -11.74
CA PRO A 25 -21.80 -1.71 -11.49
C PRO A 25 -22.09 -1.14 -10.09
N VAL A 26 -21.02 -0.67 -9.41
CA VAL A 26 -21.13 -0.01 -8.11
C VAL A 26 -21.59 1.42 -8.31
N THR A 27 -22.63 1.84 -7.58
CA THR A 27 -22.99 3.27 -7.51
C THR A 27 -22.24 3.97 -6.37
N PRO A 28 -22.11 5.30 -6.40
CA PRO A 28 -21.52 6.04 -5.29
C PRO A 28 -22.23 5.79 -3.96
N GLU A 29 -23.55 5.57 -3.97
CA GLU A 29 -24.35 5.27 -2.80
C GLU A 29 -24.00 3.90 -2.22
N ILE A 30 -23.95 2.85 -3.07
CA ILE A 30 -23.52 1.50 -2.65
C ILE A 30 -22.12 1.55 -2.04
N PHE A 31 -21.20 2.27 -2.67
CA PHE A 31 -19.83 2.43 -2.17
C PHE A 31 -19.82 3.11 -0.79
N ALA A 32 -20.55 4.21 -0.64
CA ALA A 32 -20.64 4.96 0.61
C ALA A 32 -21.29 4.13 1.73
N ASP A 33 -22.36 3.42 1.44
CA ASP A 33 -23.10 2.59 2.42
C ASP A 33 -22.25 1.40 2.89
N THR A 34 -21.49 0.79 1.97
CA THR A 34 -20.65 -0.36 2.27
C THR A 34 -19.46 0.03 3.16
N PHE A 35 -18.70 1.05 2.78
CA PHE A 35 -17.45 1.38 3.45
C PHE A 35 -17.54 2.55 4.42
N GLY A 36 -18.44 3.49 4.21
CA GLY A 36 -18.60 4.66 5.08
C GLY A 36 -17.38 5.60 5.08
N PHE A 37 -16.66 5.70 3.97
CA PHE A 37 -15.62 6.72 3.81
C PHE A 37 -16.18 8.13 4.00
N ARG A 38 -15.38 9.04 4.52
CA ARG A 38 -15.79 10.46 4.69
C ARG A 38 -16.21 11.11 3.39
N GLY A 39 -15.66 10.68 2.28
CA GLY A 39 -16.02 11.12 0.93
C GLY A 39 -15.16 10.42 -0.11
N VAL A 40 -15.69 10.37 -1.34
CA VAL A 40 -14.99 9.89 -2.53
C VAL A 40 -14.95 11.03 -3.54
N GLN A 41 -13.77 11.39 -4.00
CA GLN A 41 -13.54 12.51 -4.91
C GLN A 41 -12.91 12.04 -6.21
N PHE A 42 -13.45 12.48 -7.34
CA PHE A 42 -12.86 12.26 -8.66
C PHE A 42 -12.27 13.55 -9.23
N GLY A 43 -11.13 13.46 -9.88
CA GLY A 43 -10.54 14.57 -10.62
C GLY A 43 -11.37 14.95 -11.85
N ASN A 44 -11.29 16.21 -12.27
CA ASN A 44 -12.08 16.74 -13.39
C ASN A 44 -11.80 16.04 -14.75
N TYR A 45 -10.66 15.38 -14.87
CA TYR A 45 -10.25 14.65 -16.08
C TYR A 45 -10.69 13.18 -16.08
N VAL A 46 -11.36 12.72 -15.03
CA VAL A 46 -11.88 11.34 -14.97
C VAL A 46 -13.23 11.31 -15.66
N GLU A 47 -13.26 10.80 -16.88
CA GLU A 47 -14.47 10.62 -17.67
C GLU A 47 -15.37 9.51 -17.12
N GLY A 48 -16.64 9.48 -17.56
CA GLY A 48 -17.68 8.61 -17.02
C GLY A 48 -17.30 7.13 -16.92
N ASP A 49 -16.81 6.55 -18.03
CA ASP A 49 -16.45 5.13 -18.08
C ASP A 49 -15.27 4.80 -17.17
N ARG A 50 -14.25 5.68 -17.15
CA ARG A 50 -13.10 5.53 -16.26
C ARG A 50 -13.51 5.66 -14.79
N ARG A 51 -14.38 6.59 -14.48
CA ARG A 51 -14.90 6.79 -13.13
C ARG A 51 -15.63 5.55 -12.64
N GLN A 52 -16.45 4.93 -13.49
CA GLN A 52 -17.15 3.69 -13.17
C GLN A 52 -16.19 2.52 -12.98
N SER A 53 -15.15 2.41 -13.83
CA SER A 53 -14.11 1.39 -13.68
C SER A 53 -13.36 1.55 -12.35
N ASP A 54 -12.87 2.77 -12.05
CA ASP A 54 -12.17 3.05 -10.79
C ASP A 54 -13.04 2.74 -9.57
N LEU A 55 -14.35 3.01 -9.64
CA LEU A 55 -15.28 2.73 -8.56
C LEU A 55 -15.49 1.23 -8.37
N ASN A 56 -15.66 0.47 -9.46
CA ASN A 56 -15.83 -0.97 -9.42
C ASN A 56 -14.56 -1.68 -8.90
N GLU A 57 -13.41 -1.33 -9.47
CA GLU A 57 -12.13 -1.96 -9.13
C GLU A 57 -11.72 -1.66 -7.68
N SER A 58 -11.92 -0.42 -7.22
CA SER A 58 -11.63 -0.06 -5.83
C SER A 58 -12.61 -0.70 -4.85
N PHE A 59 -13.88 -0.88 -5.23
CA PHE A 59 -14.86 -1.62 -4.43
C PHE A 59 -14.41 -3.06 -4.22
N ASP A 60 -14.11 -3.78 -5.30
CA ASP A 60 -13.64 -5.16 -5.23
C ASP A 60 -12.34 -5.28 -4.43
N ALA A 61 -11.40 -4.33 -4.62
CA ALA A 61 -10.15 -4.31 -3.89
C ALA A 61 -10.33 -4.09 -2.37
N LEU A 62 -11.23 -3.20 -1.98
CA LEU A 62 -11.53 -2.97 -0.56
C LEU A 62 -12.30 -4.14 0.07
N MET A 63 -13.19 -4.80 -0.68
CA MET A 63 -13.84 -6.01 -0.22
C MET A 63 -12.83 -7.15 0.01
N ASP A 64 -11.90 -7.33 -0.92
CA ASP A 64 -10.81 -8.30 -0.76
C ASP A 64 -9.92 -7.96 0.45
N LEU A 65 -9.59 -6.68 0.64
CA LEU A 65 -8.82 -6.24 1.80
C LEU A 65 -9.56 -6.52 3.12
N ALA A 66 -10.85 -6.25 3.18
CA ALA A 66 -11.68 -6.54 4.35
C ALA A 66 -11.69 -8.05 4.67
N ALA A 67 -11.81 -8.90 3.63
CA ALA A 67 -11.75 -10.35 3.77
C ALA A 67 -10.37 -10.84 4.26
N VAL A 68 -9.29 -10.30 3.71
CA VAL A 68 -7.91 -10.62 4.13
C VAL A 68 -7.70 -10.27 5.60
N LEU A 69 -8.20 -9.12 6.04
CA LEU A 69 -8.04 -8.64 7.43
C LEU A 69 -9.07 -9.25 8.39
N GLY A 70 -10.08 -9.95 7.89
CA GLY A 70 -11.15 -10.50 8.72
C GLY A 70 -11.99 -9.43 9.43
N VAL A 71 -12.15 -8.26 8.83
CA VAL A 71 -12.91 -7.13 9.38
C VAL A 71 -14.13 -6.78 8.54
N PRO A 72 -15.17 -6.16 9.13
CA PRO A 72 -16.27 -5.63 8.34
C PRO A 72 -15.75 -4.57 7.34
N PRO A 73 -16.28 -4.50 6.09
CA PRO A 73 -15.83 -3.52 5.09
C PRO A 73 -15.83 -2.08 5.60
N ARG A 74 -16.79 -1.73 6.45
CA ARG A 74 -16.89 -0.39 7.06
C ARG A 74 -15.71 -0.02 7.96
N ALA A 75 -14.99 -1.00 8.52
CA ALA A 75 -13.80 -0.75 9.34
C ALA A 75 -12.66 -0.10 8.53
N LEU A 76 -12.61 -0.35 7.21
CA LEU A 76 -11.59 0.21 6.34
C LEU A 76 -11.65 1.73 6.23
N SER A 77 -12.78 2.35 6.53
CA SER A 77 -12.91 3.82 6.55
C SER A 77 -12.26 4.49 7.77
N LEU A 78 -11.66 3.70 8.69
CA LEU A 78 -11.05 4.21 9.92
C LEU A 78 -12.03 5.11 10.71
N ASN A 79 -13.18 4.52 11.03
CA ASN A 79 -14.29 5.19 11.71
C ASN A 79 -14.85 6.39 10.92
N GLY A 80 -14.92 6.30 9.60
CA GLY A 80 -15.43 7.34 8.72
C GLY A 80 -14.49 8.54 8.57
N ARG A 81 -13.24 8.46 9.02
CA ARG A 81 -12.26 9.54 8.90
C ARG A 81 -11.52 9.56 7.58
N LEU A 82 -11.32 8.39 6.98
CA LEU A 82 -10.59 8.27 5.74
C LEU A 82 -11.42 8.74 4.55
N GLY A 83 -10.83 9.56 3.71
CA GLY A 83 -11.35 9.92 2.38
C GLY A 83 -10.59 9.21 1.29
N LEU A 84 -11.20 9.06 0.12
CA LEU A 84 -10.62 8.45 -1.06
C LEU A 84 -10.71 9.42 -2.24
N ALA A 85 -9.62 9.55 -2.99
CA ALA A 85 -9.56 10.43 -4.14
C ALA A 85 -8.94 9.70 -5.35
N PHE A 86 -9.56 9.85 -6.51
CA PHE A 86 -9.09 9.31 -7.78
C PHE A 86 -8.58 10.45 -8.65
N GLY A 87 -7.27 10.68 -8.62
CA GLY A 87 -6.61 11.72 -9.37
C GLY A 87 -7.12 13.14 -9.14
N ALA A 88 -7.79 13.38 -8.03
CA ALA A 88 -8.35 14.68 -7.69
C ALA A 88 -7.36 15.60 -6.96
N ARG A 89 -6.24 15.04 -6.51
CA ARG A 89 -5.28 15.73 -5.65
C ARG A 89 -3.86 15.59 -6.19
N GLY A 90 -3.00 16.54 -5.83
CA GLY A 90 -1.63 16.60 -6.30
C GLY A 90 -1.44 17.55 -7.49
N LYS A 91 -0.19 17.93 -7.75
CA LYS A 91 0.15 18.88 -8.83
C LYS A 91 0.29 18.24 -10.21
N GLY A 92 0.16 16.91 -10.30
CA GLY A 92 0.43 16.18 -11.54
C GLY A 92 1.90 16.31 -12.01
N GLY A 93 2.17 15.82 -13.20
CA GLY A 93 3.48 15.94 -13.85
C GLY A 93 4.28 14.64 -13.88
N LYS A 94 5.41 14.67 -14.60
CA LYS A 94 6.25 13.49 -14.91
C LYS A 94 6.84 12.79 -13.68
N ASN A 95 6.90 13.48 -12.53
CA ASN A 95 7.44 12.98 -11.26
C ASN A 95 6.36 12.92 -10.16
N ALA A 96 5.07 12.96 -10.51
CA ALA A 96 4.01 12.81 -9.54
C ALA A 96 4.08 11.39 -8.91
N PRO A 97 3.85 11.26 -7.59
CA PRO A 97 3.78 9.94 -6.95
C PRO A 97 2.64 9.12 -7.58
N VAL A 98 2.85 7.81 -7.64
CA VAL A 98 1.89 6.82 -8.17
C VAL A 98 0.58 6.85 -7.40
N ALA A 99 0.69 6.88 -6.09
CA ALA A 99 -0.35 7.10 -5.11
C ALA A 99 0.27 7.78 -3.89
N HIS A 100 -0.54 8.33 -3.00
CA HIS A 100 -0.05 8.83 -1.73
C HIS A 100 -1.16 8.98 -0.71
N TYR A 101 -0.84 8.70 0.54
CA TYR A 101 -1.66 9.08 1.68
C TYR A 101 -1.31 10.49 2.15
N GLU A 102 -2.31 11.32 2.39
CA GLU A 102 -2.16 12.68 2.92
C GLU A 102 -2.53 12.75 4.42
N PRO A 103 -1.57 12.71 5.35
CA PRO A 103 -1.87 12.71 6.79
C PRO A 103 -2.64 13.94 7.26
N GLY A 104 -2.36 15.11 6.67
CA GLY A 104 -3.00 16.38 7.01
C GLY A 104 -4.50 16.39 6.74
N THR A 105 -4.94 15.74 5.68
CA THR A 105 -6.33 15.67 5.24
C THR A 105 -6.98 14.30 5.45
N VAL A 106 -6.22 13.29 5.82
CA VAL A 106 -6.65 11.89 5.97
C VAL A 106 -7.32 11.37 4.68
N VAL A 107 -6.59 11.47 3.58
CA VAL A 107 -7.07 11.05 2.25
C VAL A 107 -6.02 10.19 1.56
N ILE A 108 -6.46 9.06 1.01
CA ILE A 108 -5.69 8.31 0.02
C ILE A 108 -6.00 8.88 -1.35
N ASN A 109 -4.98 9.26 -2.11
CA ASN A 109 -5.11 9.69 -3.49
C ASN A 109 -4.45 8.68 -4.41
N LEU A 110 -5.25 8.07 -5.30
CA LEU A 110 -4.79 7.20 -6.37
C LEU A 110 -4.66 8.02 -7.65
N THR A 111 -3.47 8.12 -8.21
CA THR A 111 -3.23 8.94 -9.40
C THR A 111 -3.67 8.22 -10.67
N LYS A 112 -3.96 9.00 -11.73
CA LYS A 112 -4.39 8.47 -13.03
C LYS A 112 -3.32 7.57 -13.65
N GLY A 113 -3.67 6.33 -13.92
CA GLY A 113 -2.86 5.37 -14.68
C GLY A 113 -1.74 4.65 -13.90
N SER A 114 -1.36 5.14 -12.73
CA SER A 114 -0.31 4.52 -11.91
C SER A 114 -0.73 4.25 -10.47
N GLY A 115 -1.86 4.81 -10.04
CA GLY A 115 -2.42 4.62 -8.70
C GLY A 115 -3.01 3.23 -8.43
N PRO A 116 -3.67 2.57 -9.41
CA PRO A 116 -4.04 1.17 -9.28
C PRO A 116 -2.82 0.30 -8.96
N GLY A 117 -2.94 -0.53 -7.92
CA GLY A 117 -1.84 -1.38 -7.44
C GLY A 117 -1.13 -0.91 -6.18
N SER A 118 -1.51 0.25 -5.65
CA SER A 118 -0.93 0.83 -4.43
C SER A 118 -1.92 0.95 -3.28
N LEU A 119 -3.16 0.51 -3.46
CA LEU A 119 -4.23 0.77 -2.48
C LEU A 119 -3.92 0.17 -1.11
N ALA A 120 -3.39 -1.05 -1.04
CA ALA A 120 -3.00 -1.68 0.22
C ALA A 120 -1.89 -0.90 0.93
N HIS A 121 -0.89 -0.44 0.20
CA HIS A 121 0.21 0.38 0.71
C HIS A 121 -0.29 1.67 1.36
N GLU A 122 -1.09 2.43 0.63
CA GLU A 122 -1.62 3.70 1.10
C GLU A 122 -2.64 3.52 2.24
N TRP A 123 -3.42 2.43 2.20
CA TRP A 123 -4.32 2.11 3.30
C TRP A 123 -3.56 1.78 4.59
N TRP A 124 -2.43 1.06 4.49
CA TRP A 124 -1.58 0.82 5.66
C TRP A 124 -1.05 2.12 6.25
N HIS A 125 -0.55 3.04 5.41
CA HIS A 125 -0.14 4.36 5.88
C HIS A 125 -1.28 5.11 6.58
N ALA A 126 -2.50 5.02 6.03
CA ALA A 126 -3.67 5.65 6.64
C ALA A 126 -3.99 5.04 8.01
N ALA A 127 -3.98 3.72 8.14
CA ALA A 127 -4.21 3.01 9.40
C ALA A 127 -3.11 3.32 10.43
N ASP A 128 -1.85 3.24 10.04
CA ASP A 128 -0.68 3.54 10.87
C ASP A 128 -0.72 4.98 11.42
N ASN A 129 -1.02 5.95 10.57
CA ASN A 129 -1.20 7.35 10.98
C ASN A 129 -2.49 7.58 11.79
N TYR A 130 -3.59 6.88 11.47
CA TYR A 130 -4.85 6.97 12.20
C TYR A 130 -4.66 6.61 13.66
N PHE A 131 -4.06 5.46 13.94
CA PHE A 131 -3.84 5.02 15.31
C PHE A 131 -2.90 5.96 16.07
N ALA A 132 -1.80 6.41 15.46
CA ALA A 132 -0.90 7.40 16.06
C ALA A 132 -1.62 8.71 16.41
N ARG A 133 -2.50 9.20 15.54
CA ARG A 133 -3.25 10.45 15.72
C ARG A 133 -4.33 10.34 16.77
N ASP A 134 -5.09 9.25 16.79
CA ASP A 134 -6.20 9.06 17.73
C ASP A 134 -5.72 8.90 19.19
N PHE A 135 -4.50 8.45 19.39
CA PHE A 135 -3.91 8.28 20.70
C PHE A 135 -2.92 9.39 21.09
N GLY A 136 -3.03 10.55 20.45
CA GLY A 136 -2.26 11.76 20.81
C GLY A 136 -0.82 11.78 20.30
N ALA A 137 -0.37 10.74 19.60
CA ALA A 137 0.94 10.73 18.96
C ALA A 137 0.87 11.35 17.57
N GLY A 138 1.57 12.41 17.30
CA GLY A 138 1.76 12.91 15.94
C GLY A 138 2.55 11.90 15.10
N GLY A 139 2.24 11.75 13.80
CA GLY A 139 2.99 10.89 12.89
C GLY A 139 2.44 9.48 12.75
N PHE A 140 3.30 8.48 12.72
CA PHE A 140 2.97 7.08 12.44
C PHE A 140 3.33 6.17 13.62
N ALA A 141 2.47 5.20 13.93
CA ALA A 141 2.67 4.29 15.05
C ALA A 141 3.94 3.42 14.86
N THR A 142 4.21 2.99 13.63
CA THR A 142 5.42 2.23 13.30
C THR A 142 6.71 3.07 13.31
N ASP A 143 6.64 4.38 13.33
CA ASP A 143 7.82 5.25 13.46
C ASP A 143 8.41 5.27 14.88
N GLY A 144 7.76 4.59 15.81
CA GLY A 144 8.21 4.45 17.19
C GLY A 144 7.91 5.64 18.09
N VAL A 145 6.98 6.46 17.69
CA VAL A 145 6.43 7.52 18.52
C VAL A 145 5.75 6.90 19.71
N LYS A 146 5.94 7.48 20.90
CA LYS A 146 5.23 7.05 22.11
C LYS A 146 3.75 7.39 21.96
N LEU A 147 2.92 6.36 21.99
CA LEU A 147 1.49 6.47 21.79
C LEU A 147 0.79 6.62 23.14
N ASP A 148 0.73 7.84 23.66
CA ASP A 148 0.06 8.12 24.92
C ASP A 148 -1.47 7.87 24.79
N GLY A 149 -2.04 7.10 25.73
CA GLY A 149 -3.46 6.76 25.74
C GLY A 149 -3.87 5.55 24.88
N MET A 150 -2.97 4.99 24.07
CA MET A 150 -3.20 3.72 23.40
C MET A 150 -3.20 2.58 24.40
N ARG A 151 -4.09 1.58 24.21
CA ARG A 151 -4.05 0.36 25.03
C ARG A 151 -2.72 -0.36 24.81
N ASP A 152 -2.14 -0.87 25.90
CA ASP A 152 -0.84 -1.55 25.89
C ASP A 152 -0.76 -2.66 24.82
N ALA A 153 -1.84 -3.44 24.66
CA ALA A 153 -1.90 -4.49 23.65
C ALA A 153 -1.74 -3.94 22.21
N MET A 154 -2.42 -2.84 21.87
CA MET A 154 -2.31 -2.23 20.55
C MET A 154 -0.89 -1.66 20.32
N GLN A 155 -0.36 -0.99 21.33
CA GLN A 155 1.01 -0.45 21.27
C GLN A 155 2.05 -1.57 21.06
N ALA A 156 1.85 -2.71 21.74
CA ALA A 156 2.69 -3.89 21.59
C ALA A 156 2.65 -4.41 20.14
N ARG A 157 1.48 -4.48 19.50
CA ARG A 157 1.34 -4.95 18.11
C ARG A 157 2.07 -4.06 17.10
N PHE A 158 1.91 -2.75 17.18
CA PHE A 158 2.68 -1.85 16.31
C PHE A 158 4.19 -1.95 16.53
N LYS A 159 4.62 -2.14 17.78
CA LYS A 159 6.03 -2.39 18.10
C LYS A 159 6.52 -3.72 17.49
N GLU A 160 5.71 -4.75 17.51
CA GLU A 160 6.02 -6.07 16.92
C GLU A 160 6.16 -5.96 15.40
N VAL A 161 5.19 -5.37 14.71
CA VAL A 161 5.26 -5.11 13.26
C VAL A 161 6.53 -4.33 12.92
N ARG A 162 6.83 -3.25 13.63
CA ARG A 162 8.04 -2.47 13.45
C ARG A 162 9.29 -3.33 13.65
N SER A 163 9.37 -4.07 14.75
CA SER A 163 10.53 -4.89 15.07
C SER A 163 10.74 -6.00 14.06
N ALA A 164 9.68 -6.69 13.67
CA ALA A 164 9.71 -7.73 12.66
C ALA A 164 10.22 -7.19 11.32
N THR A 165 9.63 -6.11 10.80
CA THR A 165 10.02 -5.54 9.52
C THR A 165 11.46 -4.99 9.50
N GLN A 166 11.91 -4.42 10.62
CA GLN A 166 13.29 -3.94 10.75
C GLN A 166 14.33 -5.07 10.90
N ALA A 167 13.92 -6.26 11.34
CA ALA A 167 14.79 -7.42 11.47
C ALA A 167 15.00 -8.17 10.13
N LEU A 168 14.14 -7.93 9.12
CA LEU A 168 14.24 -8.60 7.83
C LEU A 168 15.47 -8.16 7.02
N PRO A 169 16.01 -9.06 6.17
CA PRO A 169 16.99 -8.70 5.14
C PRO A 169 16.52 -7.57 4.22
N LEU A 170 15.21 -7.40 4.05
CA LEU A 170 14.55 -6.25 3.40
C LEU A 170 15.17 -4.92 3.82
N ARG A 171 15.41 -4.72 5.11
CA ARG A 171 15.99 -3.47 5.64
C ARG A 171 17.35 -3.15 5.02
N ARG A 172 18.21 -4.17 4.82
CA ARG A 172 19.54 -4.00 4.20
C ARG A 172 19.41 -3.62 2.73
N ARG A 173 18.46 -4.27 2.00
CA ARG A 173 18.18 -3.97 0.60
C ARG A 173 17.62 -2.56 0.42
N ALA A 174 16.69 -2.17 1.29
CA ALA A 174 16.13 -0.82 1.33
C ALA A 174 17.18 0.26 1.63
N ALA A 175 18.12 -0.01 2.57
CA ALA A 175 19.23 0.89 2.85
C ALA A 175 20.18 1.03 1.65
N ALA A 176 20.36 -0.01 0.84
CA ALA A 176 21.15 0.07 -0.38
C ALA A 176 20.48 0.98 -1.43
N LEU A 177 19.15 0.95 -1.55
CA LEU A 177 18.41 1.88 -2.41
C LEU A 177 18.54 3.33 -1.92
N ASP A 178 18.47 3.55 -0.61
CA ASP A 178 18.57 4.91 -0.05
C ASP A 178 19.92 5.57 -0.29
N LYS A 179 21.01 4.81 -0.50
CA LYS A 179 22.29 5.37 -0.92
C LYS A 179 22.23 6.14 -2.25
N ARG A 180 21.22 5.89 -3.06
CA ARG A 180 20.97 6.55 -4.35
C ARG A 180 20.11 7.81 -4.21
N ARG A 181 19.65 8.14 -3.01
CA ARG A 181 18.71 9.24 -2.73
C ARG A 181 19.34 10.32 -1.85
N SER A 182 18.84 11.52 -1.96
CA SER A 182 19.26 12.64 -1.11
C SER A 182 18.67 12.59 0.30
N LYS A 183 17.59 11.83 0.48
CA LYS A 183 16.91 11.62 1.77
C LYS A 183 16.49 10.16 1.89
N PRO A 184 16.56 9.58 3.10
CA PRO A 184 16.02 8.24 3.35
C PRO A 184 14.53 8.16 2.97
N TYR A 185 14.16 7.04 2.36
CA TYR A 185 12.79 6.73 1.99
C TYR A 185 12.52 5.24 2.20
N TRP A 186 13.27 4.39 1.45
CA TRP A 186 13.07 2.95 1.41
C TRP A 186 13.25 2.27 2.78
N ASN A 187 14.21 2.74 3.58
CA ASN A 187 14.61 2.15 4.86
C ASN A 187 13.93 2.82 6.06
N THR A 188 12.92 3.64 5.85
CA THR A 188 12.15 4.18 6.97
C THR A 188 11.21 3.10 7.55
N PRO A 189 10.94 3.07 8.87
CA PRO A 189 10.03 2.09 9.45
C PRO A 189 8.63 2.10 8.79
N ILE A 190 8.14 3.27 8.44
CA ILE A 190 6.86 3.51 7.79
C ILE A 190 6.81 2.78 6.44
N GLU A 191 7.82 2.96 5.61
CA GLU A 191 7.89 2.37 4.28
C GLU A 191 8.19 0.86 4.31
N LEU A 192 9.04 0.41 5.23
CA LEU A 192 9.30 -1.01 5.43
C LEU A 192 8.03 -1.76 5.82
N SER A 193 7.23 -1.20 6.75
CA SER A 193 5.99 -1.82 7.19
C SER A 193 4.92 -1.80 6.09
N ALA A 194 4.80 -0.72 5.31
CA ALA A 194 3.83 -0.64 4.22
C ALA A 194 4.12 -1.67 3.10
N ARG A 195 5.38 -1.84 2.71
CA ARG A 195 5.77 -2.87 1.74
C ARG A 195 5.62 -4.29 2.27
N ALA A 196 5.89 -4.49 3.54
CA ALA A 196 5.64 -5.77 4.19
C ALA A 196 4.13 -6.07 4.22
N PHE A 197 3.29 -5.07 4.48
CA PHE A 197 1.84 -5.22 4.44
C PHE A 197 1.32 -5.55 3.03
N GLU A 198 1.83 -4.92 1.96
CA GLU A 198 1.48 -5.31 0.59
C GLU A 198 1.79 -6.79 0.32
N SER A 199 3.00 -7.23 0.70
CA SER A 199 3.39 -8.64 0.53
C SER A 199 2.54 -9.59 1.36
N TYR A 200 2.13 -9.18 2.56
CA TYR A 200 1.19 -9.92 3.40
C TYR A 200 -0.16 -10.07 2.71
N VAL A 201 -0.74 -8.99 2.21
CA VAL A 201 -2.04 -8.99 1.50
C VAL A 201 -1.99 -9.90 0.29
N ILE A 202 -0.95 -9.81 -0.54
CA ILE A 202 -0.76 -10.68 -1.71
C ILE A 202 -0.69 -12.15 -1.28
N ALA A 203 0.07 -12.48 -0.23
CA ALA A 203 0.20 -13.84 0.26
C ALA A 203 -1.13 -14.39 0.80
N LYS A 204 -1.90 -13.59 1.52
CA LYS A 204 -3.23 -14.00 2.04
C LYS A 204 -4.25 -14.20 0.93
N LEU A 205 -4.27 -13.33 -0.08
CA LEU A 205 -5.11 -13.52 -1.27
C LEU A 205 -4.77 -14.82 -1.99
N LYS A 206 -3.47 -15.10 -2.18
CA LYS A 206 -3.01 -16.34 -2.82
C LYS A 206 -3.46 -17.59 -2.06
N ASP A 207 -3.45 -17.58 -0.73
CA ASP A 207 -3.97 -18.70 0.08
C ASP A 207 -5.47 -18.93 -0.15
N GLN A 208 -6.21 -17.90 -0.48
CA GLN A 208 -7.64 -17.95 -0.80
C GLN A 208 -7.90 -18.28 -2.27
N GLY A 209 -6.86 -18.53 -3.08
CA GLY A 209 -6.97 -18.70 -4.52
C GLY A 209 -7.37 -17.43 -5.26
N ALA A 210 -7.16 -16.28 -4.66
CA ALA A 210 -7.52 -14.96 -5.18
C ALA A 210 -6.28 -14.13 -5.58
N ALA A 211 -6.52 -13.12 -6.42
CA ALA A 211 -5.53 -12.11 -6.80
C ALA A 211 -6.22 -10.80 -7.14
N ASN A 212 -5.63 -9.69 -6.73
CA ASN A 212 -6.16 -8.37 -7.03
C ASN A 212 -5.03 -7.35 -7.19
N ASP A 213 -4.65 -7.11 -8.44
CA ASP A 213 -3.58 -6.18 -8.78
C ASP A 213 -3.96 -4.70 -8.58
N TYR A 214 -5.24 -4.37 -8.54
CA TYR A 214 -5.67 -3.01 -8.16
C TYR A 214 -5.38 -2.74 -6.69
N LEU A 215 -5.50 -3.75 -5.84
CA LEU A 215 -5.21 -3.66 -4.41
C LEU A 215 -3.70 -3.61 -4.16
N ALA A 216 -2.94 -4.53 -4.73
CA ALA A 216 -1.49 -4.62 -4.58
C ALA A 216 -0.85 -5.23 -5.83
N ASN A 217 -0.05 -4.42 -6.54
CA ASN A 217 0.68 -4.82 -7.74
C ASN A 217 2.18 -4.62 -7.49
N VAL A 218 2.85 -5.70 -7.08
CA VAL A 218 4.28 -5.69 -6.76
C VAL A 218 5.06 -6.39 -7.87
N VAL A 219 6.16 -5.79 -8.30
CA VAL A 219 7.06 -6.41 -9.28
C VAL A 219 7.65 -7.71 -8.74
N ASP A 220 7.79 -8.71 -9.60
CA ASP A 220 8.46 -9.96 -9.25
C ASP A 220 9.94 -9.74 -8.93
N GLU A 221 10.44 -10.44 -7.90
CA GLU A 221 11.82 -10.31 -7.43
C GLU A 221 12.85 -10.64 -8.54
N GLN A 222 12.56 -11.63 -9.38
CA GLN A 222 13.47 -12.00 -10.48
C GLN A 222 13.52 -10.90 -11.53
N VAL A 223 12.37 -10.33 -11.89
CA VAL A 223 12.27 -9.21 -12.84
C VAL A 223 13.03 -7.99 -12.31
N TRP A 224 12.85 -7.68 -11.03
CA TRP A 224 13.61 -6.61 -10.38
C TRP A 224 15.12 -6.84 -10.47
N ASN A 225 15.58 -8.01 -10.08
CA ASN A 225 17.00 -8.35 -10.04
C ASN A 225 17.64 -8.31 -11.43
N ILE A 226 16.93 -8.79 -12.48
CA ILE A 226 17.39 -8.70 -13.86
C ILE A 226 17.52 -7.22 -14.29
N THR A 227 16.53 -6.40 -13.97
CA THR A 227 16.53 -4.97 -14.31
C THR A 227 17.66 -4.22 -13.62
N GLU A 228 17.90 -4.51 -12.33
CA GLU A 228 18.98 -3.91 -11.57
C GLU A 228 20.37 -4.36 -12.03
N ALA A 229 20.51 -5.62 -12.43
CA ALA A 229 21.77 -6.14 -13.02
C ALA A 229 22.10 -5.44 -14.36
N ALA A 230 21.10 -5.33 -15.25
CA ALA A 230 21.27 -4.61 -16.52
C ALA A 230 21.61 -3.12 -16.30
N ARG A 231 21.01 -2.52 -15.29
CA ARG A 231 21.31 -1.14 -14.91
C ARG A 231 22.73 -0.98 -14.39
N ALA A 232 23.19 -1.89 -13.52
CA ALA A 232 24.57 -1.87 -13.00
C ALA A 232 25.59 -2.01 -14.13
N GLU A 233 25.33 -2.88 -15.10
CA GLU A 233 26.17 -3.06 -16.28
C GLU A 233 26.25 -1.79 -17.15
N PHE A 234 25.08 -1.14 -17.39
CA PHE A 234 25.01 0.04 -18.25
C PHE A 234 25.65 1.29 -17.64
N PHE A 235 25.50 1.49 -16.32
CA PHE A 235 25.99 2.68 -15.63
C PHE A 235 27.31 2.47 -14.89
N GLY A 236 27.87 1.28 -14.92
CA GLY A 236 29.15 0.95 -14.27
C GLY A 236 29.03 0.94 -12.74
N GLY A 237 28.54 -0.14 -12.16
CA GLY A 237 28.43 -0.30 -10.71
C GLY A 237 28.35 -1.77 -10.30
N GLU A 238 28.50 -2.03 -9.00
CA GLU A 238 28.24 -3.35 -8.46
C GLU A 238 26.74 -3.60 -8.36
N SER A 239 26.30 -4.79 -8.78
CA SER A 239 24.95 -5.28 -8.55
C SER A 239 24.77 -5.55 -7.06
N ALA A 240 24.07 -4.69 -6.35
CA ALA A 240 23.66 -4.93 -4.97
C ALA A 240 22.24 -5.54 -4.94
N GLU A 241 21.99 -6.39 -3.95
CA GLU A 241 20.62 -6.82 -3.66
C GLU A 241 19.80 -5.60 -3.21
N THR A 242 18.77 -5.26 -3.97
CA THR A 242 17.96 -4.04 -3.76
C THR A 242 16.45 -4.28 -3.86
N TYR A 243 15.99 -5.53 -3.99
CA TYR A 243 14.55 -5.81 -4.05
C TYR A 243 13.82 -5.18 -2.86
N PRO A 244 12.85 -4.26 -3.11
CA PRO A 244 12.30 -3.41 -2.05
C PRO A 244 11.16 -4.04 -1.25
N TYR A 245 10.82 -5.29 -1.52
CA TYR A 245 9.76 -6.02 -0.83
C TYR A 245 10.33 -7.24 -0.08
N PRO A 246 9.58 -7.80 0.90
CA PRO A 246 9.93 -9.10 1.48
C PRO A 246 10.05 -10.18 0.41
N GLY A 247 11.18 -10.89 0.40
CA GLY A 247 11.36 -12.08 -0.42
C GLY A 247 10.60 -13.30 0.17
N GLN A 248 10.55 -14.39 -0.60
CA GLN A 248 9.82 -15.60 -0.19
C GLN A 248 10.23 -16.15 1.18
N ALA A 249 11.50 -16.10 1.52
CA ALA A 249 12.02 -16.55 2.82
C ALA A 249 11.63 -15.64 3.98
N GLU A 250 11.23 -14.41 3.72
CA GLU A 250 10.85 -13.40 4.72
C GLU A 250 9.34 -13.42 5.01
N LEU A 251 8.52 -13.95 4.08
CA LEU A 251 7.05 -13.97 4.21
C LEU A 251 6.53 -14.64 5.48
N PRO A 252 7.08 -15.75 6.00
CA PRO A 252 6.58 -16.32 7.26
C PRO A 252 6.67 -15.35 8.44
N ALA A 253 7.76 -14.60 8.57
CA ALA A 253 7.93 -13.61 9.63
C ALA A 253 6.99 -12.41 9.45
N VAL A 254 6.78 -11.97 8.20
CA VAL A 254 5.80 -10.94 7.86
C VAL A 254 4.40 -11.38 8.24
N ARG A 255 3.99 -12.60 7.87
CA ARG A 255 2.66 -13.15 8.20
C ARG A 255 2.43 -13.19 9.71
N THR A 256 3.40 -13.72 10.47
CA THR A 256 3.30 -13.74 11.92
C THR A 256 3.07 -12.34 12.51
N ALA A 257 3.76 -11.33 11.99
CA ALA A 257 3.65 -9.97 12.52
C ALA A 257 2.31 -9.28 12.21
N PHE A 258 1.63 -9.64 11.12
CA PHE A 258 0.37 -9.03 10.72
C PHE A 258 -0.87 -9.88 11.04
N ASP A 259 -0.73 -11.18 11.30
CA ASP A 259 -1.85 -12.07 11.70
C ASP A 259 -2.26 -11.86 13.17
N GLU A 260 -1.41 -11.24 13.99
CA GLU A 260 -1.64 -10.96 15.41
C GLU A 260 -2.16 -9.54 15.68
#